data_52fcf68db3375b7e772e59e1ce541a9a
#
_entry.id   52fcf68db3375b7e772e59e1ce541a9a
#
_cell.length_a   1.000
_cell.length_b   1.000
_cell.length_c   1.000
_cell.angle_alpha   90.00
_cell.angle_beta   90.00
_cell.angle_gamma   90.00
#
_symmetry.space_group_name_H-M   'P 1'
#
loop_
_entity.id
_entity.type
_entity.pdbx_description
1 polymer ?
#
loop_
_entity_poly.entity_id
_entity_poly.type
_entity_poly.pdbx_seq_one_letter_code
_entity_poly.pdbx_strand_id
1 'polypeptide(L)'
;MGLPNLYICHTAYQVLVEMVRAMEDTVAPDLILSSVIPNTEELAGRLSATGLFRCVRVFDEEACGNAIQTGFLRTLVLQRVMGRRNVEKYYGFSIDPKAYGAIYIHNDWSVLGRYLQDLKAPYVLCEDTMA
;
A
#
# COMPACT_ATOMS: atom_id res chain seq x y z
N MET A 1 14.25 -14.93 -14.23
CA MET A 1 12.97 -14.64 -13.57
C MET A 1 12.97 -13.24 -12.99
N GLY A 2 11.94 -12.47 -13.25
CA GLY A 2 11.83 -11.11 -12.77
C GLY A 2 11.41 -11.05 -11.30
N LEU A 3 11.55 -9.86 -10.72
CA LEU A 3 11.02 -9.58 -9.39
C LEU A 3 9.49 -9.47 -9.47
N PRO A 4 8.77 -9.81 -8.40
CA PRO A 4 7.32 -9.59 -8.35
C PRO A 4 7.01 -8.09 -8.35
N ASN A 5 5.82 -7.73 -8.79
CA ASN A 5 5.30 -6.38 -8.64
C ASN A 5 4.60 -6.24 -7.28
N LEU A 6 4.45 -5.02 -6.82
CA LEU A 6 3.68 -4.69 -5.63
C LEU A 6 2.52 -3.79 -6.01
N TYR A 7 1.31 -4.16 -5.59
CA TYR A 7 0.11 -3.36 -5.79
C TYR A 7 -0.42 -2.88 -4.45
N ILE A 8 -0.74 -1.59 -4.36
CA ILE A 8 -1.27 -0.97 -3.15
C ILE A 8 -2.66 -0.41 -3.48
N CYS A 9 -3.68 -0.89 -2.77
CA CYS A 9 -5.08 -0.56 -3.03
C CYS A 9 -5.74 0.08 -1.82
N HIS A 10 -6.56 1.10 -2.08
CA HIS A 10 -7.33 1.84 -1.08
C HIS A 10 -8.85 1.70 -1.28
N THR A 11 -9.28 1.09 -2.37
CA THR A 11 -10.69 0.87 -2.65
C THR A 11 -10.91 -0.52 -3.24
N ALA A 12 -12.14 -1.03 -3.10
CA ALA A 12 -12.51 -2.32 -3.68
C ALA A 12 -12.37 -2.30 -5.21
N TYR A 13 -12.67 -1.17 -5.85
CA TYR A 13 -12.51 -1.02 -7.29
C TYR A 13 -11.04 -1.19 -7.72
N GLN A 14 -10.13 -0.57 -6.97
CA GLN A 14 -8.69 -0.71 -7.25
C GLN A 14 -8.24 -2.16 -7.12
N VAL A 15 -8.79 -2.89 -6.15
CA VAL A 15 -8.51 -4.32 -5.99
C VAL A 15 -8.92 -5.10 -7.24
N LEU A 16 -10.09 -4.81 -7.80
CA LEU A 16 -10.54 -5.47 -9.03
C LEU A 16 -9.60 -5.20 -10.19
N VAL A 17 -9.16 -3.96 -10.35
CA VAL A 17 -8.20 -3.58 -11.39
C VAL A 17 -6.90 -4.37 -11.25
N GLU A 18 -6.40 -4.45 -10.02
CA GLU A 18 -5.12 -5.11 -9.77
C GLU A 18 -5.22 -6.64 -9.85
N MET A 19 -6.39 -7.21 -9.59
CA MET A 19 -6.63 -8.64 -9.85
C MET A 19 -6.47 -8.97 -11.33
N VAL A 20 -7.00 -8.12 -12.21
CA VAL A 20 -6.86 -8.31 -13.66
C VAL A 20 -5.39 -8.23 -14.06
N ARG A 21 -4.65 -7.26 -13.53
CA ARG A 21 -3.21 -7.17 -13.80
C ARG A 21 -2.45 -8.40 -13.28
N ALA A 22 -2.80 -8.87 -12.09
CA ALA A 22 -2.15 -10.04 -11.49
C ALA A 22 -2.32 -11.28 -12.34
N MET A 23 -3.47 -11.42 -13.01
CA MET A 23 -3.71 -12.54 -13.91
C MET A 23 -2.77 -12.55 -15.12
N GLU A 24 -2.25 -11.39 -15.49
CA GLU A 24 -1.32 -11.24 -16.63
C GLU A 24 0.15 -11.28 -16.19
N ASP A 25 0.42 -11.14 -14.89
CA ASP A 25 1.79 -11.15 -14.38
C ASP A 25 2.41 -12.55 -14.48
N THR A 26 3.65 -12.63 -14.95
CA THR A 26 4.38 -13.90 -15.02
C THR A 26 4.86 -14.37 -13.65
N VAL A 27 5.07 -13.43 -12.73
CA VAL A 27 5.43 -13.70 -11.34
C VAL A 27 4.30 -13.17 -10.46
N ALA A 28 3.79 -14.01 -9.56
CA ALA A 28 2.68 -13.61 -8.68
C ALA A 28 3.09 -12.36 -7.87
N PRO A 29 2.29 -11.29 -7.93
CA PRO A 29 2.62 -10.04 -7.25
C PRO A 29 2.24 -10.09 -5.77
N ASP A 30 2.78 -9.15 -5.01
CA ASP A 30 2.33 -8.87 -3.65
C ASP A 30 1.23 -7.81 -3.68
N LEU A 31 0.33 -7.87 -2.72
CA LEU A 31 -0.78 -6.92 -2.58
C LEU A 31 -0.81 -6.35 -1.17
N ILE A 32 -0.95 -5.04 -1.07
CA ILE A 32 -1.19 -4.35 0.20
C ILE A 32 -2.56 -3.70 0.12
N LEU A 33 -3.41 -4.00 1.09
CA LEU A 33 -4.73 -3.42 1.23
C LEU A 33 -4.72 -2.41 2.37
N SER A 34 -5.25 -1.22 2.11
CA SER A 34 -5.45 -0.24 3.17
C SER A 34 -6.68 -0.60 4.00
N SER A 35 -6.60 -0.37 5.31
CA SER A 35 -7.70 -0.62 6.24
C SER A 35 -8.93 0.26 5.96
N VAL A 36 -8.79 1.31 5.16
CA VAL A 36 -9.93 2.15 4.76
C VAL A 36 -10.93 1.39 3.88
N ILE A 37 -10.54 0.26 3.31
CA ILE A 37 -11.45 -0.61 2.56
C ILE A 37 -12.38 -1.31 3.57
N PRO A 38 -13.71 -1.24 3.41
CA PRO A 38 -14.61 -1.97 4.31
C PRO A 38 -14.34 -3.48 4.29
N ASN A 39 -14.38 -4.10 5.47
CA ASN A 39 -14.15 -5.54 5.64
C ASN A 39 -12.82 -6.01 5.08
N THR A 40 -11.76 -5.22 5.28
CA THR A 40 -10.45 -5.46 4.70
C THR A 40 -9.88 -6.84 5.06
N GLU A 41 -10.02 -7.27 6.31
CA GLU A 41 -9.46 -8.55 6.77
C GLU A 41 -10.13 -9.73 6.06
N GLU A 42 -11.45 -9.68 5.90
CA GLU A 42 -12.19 -10.70 5.17
C GLU A 42 -11.77 -10.73 3.70
N LEU A 43 -11.66 -9.54 3.11
CA LEU A 43 -11.22 -9.41 1.72
C LEU A 43 -9.81 -9.98 1.53
N ALA A 44 -8.90 -9.67 2.45
CA ALA A 44 -7.53 -10.19 2.41
C ALA A 44 -7.51 -11.71 2.44
N GLY A 45 -8.34 -12.32 3.29
CA GLY A 45 -8.45 -13.78 3.35
C GLY A 45 -8.95 -14.38 2.05
N ARG A 46 -9.95 -13.78 1.44
CA ARG A 46 -10.49 -14.24 0.15
C ARG A 46 -9.46 -14.11 -0.97
N LEU A 47 -8.75 -12.98 -1.01
CA LEU A 47 -7.73 -12.74 -2.04
C LEU A 47 -6.55 -13.69 -1.89
N SER A 48 -6.15 -13.99 -0.66
CA SER A 48 -5.09 -14.96 -0.41
C SER A 48 -5.47 -16.35 -0.92
N ALA A 49 -6.74 -16.71 -0.83
CA ALA A 49 -7.25 -18.01 -1.28
C ALA A 49 -7.29 -18.14 -2.81
N THR A 50 -7.28 -17.04 -3.56
CA THR A 50 -7.33 -17.08 -5.03
C THR A 50 -6.05 -17.60 -5.66
N GLY A 51 -4.92 -17.50 -4.97
CA GLY A 51 -3.62 -17.85 -5.54
C GLY A 51 -3.06 -16.84 -6.53
N LEU A 52 -3.76 -15.72 -6.78
CA LEU A 52 -3.30 -14.68 -7.69
C LEU A 52 -2.11 -13.88 -7.13
N PHE A 53 -2.05 -13.74 -5.82
CA PHE A 53 -1.04 -12.94 -5.15
C PHE A 53 -0.11 -13.83 -4.33
N ARG A 54 1.17 -13.49 -4.35
CA ARG A 54 2.18 -14.20 -3.55
C ARG A 54 1.95 -13.95 -2.06
N CYS A 55 1.59 -12.71 -1.72
CA CYS A 55 1.34 -12.30 -0.34
C CYS A 55 0.29 -11.19 -0.35
N VAL A 56 -0.66 -11.25 0.58
CA VAL A 56 -1.66 -10.19 0.80
C VAL A 56 -1.49 -9.68 2.22
N ARG A 57 -1.20 -8.38 2.34
CA ARG A 57 -0.99 -7.72 3.63
C ARG A 57 -2.01 -6.61 3.81
N VAL A 58 -2.41 -6.39 5.06
CA VAL A 58 -3.28 -5.27 5.42
C VAL A 58 -2.45 -4.25 6.18
N PHE A 59 -2.52 -3.00 5.75
CA PHE A 59 -1.90 -1.88 6.46
C PHE A 59 -2.99 -1.06 7.12
N ASP A 60 -2.89 -0.90 8.44
CA ASP A 60 -3.86 -0.13 9.23
C ASP A 60 -3.57 1.36 9.08
N GLU A 61 -4.02 1.91 7.96
CA GLU A 61 -3.76 3.30 7.60
C GLU A 61 -4.53 4.25 8.50
N GLU A 62 -5.73 3.87 8.93
CA GLU A 62 -6.54 4.70 9.83
C GLU A 62 -5.84 4.88 11.17
N ALA A 63 -5.35 3.81 11.78
CA ALA A 63 -4.63 3.90 13.04
C ALA A 63 -3.35 4.72 12.89
N CYS A 64 -2.62 4.52 11.79
CA CYS A 64 -1.41 5.27 11.50
C CYS A 64 -1.72 6.76 11.32
N GLY A 65 -2.76 7.07 10.53
CA GLY A 65 -3.18 8.44 10.30
C GLY A 65 -3.64 9.12 11.59
N ASN A 66 -4.42 8.43 12.41
CA ASN A 66 -4.89 8.96 13.68
C ASN A 66 -3.76 9.22 14.67
N ALA A 67 -2.80 8.31 14.76
CA ALA A 67 -1.64 8.49 15.62
C ALA A 67 -0.79 9.69 15.18
N ILE A 68 -0.64 9.89 13.88
CA ILE A 68 0.09 11.02 13.34
C ILE A 68 -0.67 12.34 13.57
N GLN A 69 -2.00 12.32 13.57
CA GLN A 69 -2.83 13.51 13.71
C GLN A 69 -3.02 13.97 15.15
N THR A 70 -2.48 13.27 16.11
CA THR A 70 -2.59 13.64 17.53
C THR A 70 -1.65 14.81 17.84
N GLY A 71 -2.19 16.03 17.90
CA GLY A 71 -1.41 17.25 18.16
C GLY A 71 -1.02 17.99 16.89
N PHE A 72 -1.75 19.06 16.58
CA PHE A 72 -1.76 19.73 15.27
C PHE A 72 -0.38 20.15 14.74
N LEU A 73 0.38 20.93 15.51
CA LEU A 73 1.70 21.41 15.05
C LEU A 73 2.75 20.32 15.03
N ARG A 74 2.69 19.44 16.01
CA ARG A 74 3.58 18.29 16.09
C ARG A 74 3.38 17.35 14.91
N THR A 75 2.13 17.17 14.52
CA THR A 75 1.74 16.32 13.40
C THR A 75 2.29 16.82 12.07
N LEU A 76 2.20 18.12 11.81
CA LEU A 76 2.70 18.69 10.56
C LEU A 76 4.21 18.51 10.43
N VAL A 77 4.95 18.72 11.50
CA VAL A 77 6.40 18.55 11.50
C VAL A 77 6.76 17.08 11.40
N LEU A 78 6.08 16.20 12.16
CA LEU A 78 6.36 14.78 12.18
C LEU A 78 5.99 14.11 10.85
N GLN A 79 4.90 14.51 10.20
CA GLN A 79 4.54 13.98 8.90
C GLN A 79 5.60 14.28 7.83
N ARG A 80 6.18 15.46 7.88
CA ARG A 80 7.20 15.85 6.90
C ARG A 80 8.56 15.23 7.15
N VAL A 81 8.93 15.07 8.43
CA VAL A 81 10.30 14.67 8.80
C VAL A 81 10.40 13.18 9.13
N MET A 82 9.30 12.55 9.55
CA MET A 82 9.33 11.22 10.15
C MET A 82 8.29 10.24 9.59
N GLY A 83 7.71 10.52 8.40
CA GLY A 83 6.69 9.62 7.82
C GLY A 83 7.16 8.18 7.73
N ARG A 84 8.35 7.95 7.17
CA ARG A 84 8.95 6.64 7.09
C ARG A 84 9.18 6.02 8.47
N ARG A 85 9.75 6.79 9.39
CA ARG A 85 10.01 6.32 10.75
C ARG A 85 8.75 5.93 11.49
N ASN A 86 7.69 6.72 11.34
CA ASN A 86 6.42 6.45 12.00
C ASN A 86 5.82 5.14 11.53
N VAL A 87 5.81 4.90 10.22
CA VAL A 87 5.28 3.67 9.67
C VAL A 87 6.09 2.47 10.14
N GLU A 88 7.42 2.54 10.05
CA GLU A 88 8.27 1.40 10.40
C GLU A 88 8.36 1.16 11.90
N LYS A 89 8.49 2.24 12.68
CA LYS A 89 8.69 2.12 14.12
C LYS A 89 7.42 1.78 14.89
N TYR A 90 6.32 2.46 14.58
CA TYR A 90 5.09 2.32 15.37
C TYR A 90 4.21 1.17 14.89
N TYR A 91 4.28 0.82 13.62
CA TYR A 91 3.39 -0.20 13.04
C TYR A 91 4.13 -1.44 12.56
N GLY A 92 5.46 -1.46 12.67
CA GLY A 92 6.26 -2.60 12.24
C GLY A 92 6.11 -2.93 10.77
N PHE A 93 5.70 -1.96 9.96
CA PHE A 93 5.40 -2.16 8.55
C PHE A 93 6.53 -1.58 7.70
N SER A 94 7.07 -2.38 6.81
CA SER A 94 8.14 -1.92 5.94
C SER A 94 7.99 -2.48 4.54
N ILE A 95 8.44 -1.70 3.55
CA ILE A 95 8.50 -2.10 2.16
C ILE A 95 9.95 -1.94 1.71
N ASP A 96 10.51 -3.00 1.13
CA ASP A 96 11.82 -2.92 0.49
C ASP A 96 11.61 -2.69 -1.01
N PRO A 97 11.87 -1.46 -1.51
CA PRO A 97 11.63 -1.17 -2.92
C PRO A 97 12.47 -2.01 -3.87
N LYS A 98 13.60 -2.51 -3.40
CA LYS A 98 14.49 -3.34 -4.22
C LYS A 98 13.97 -4.76 -4.42
N ALA A 99 13.00 -5.17 -3.60
CA ALA A 99 12.39 -6.49 -3.71
C ALA A 99 11.36 -6.57 -4.83
N TYR A 100 11.02 -5.46 -5.45
CA TYR A 100 9.95 -5.39 -6.45
C TYR A 100 10.44 -4.86 -7.79
N GLY A 101 9.87 -5.40 -8.86
CA GLY A 101 10.13 -4.91 -10.21
C GLY A 101 9.44 -3.57 -10.45
N ALA A 102 8.20 -3.43 -9.98
CA ALA A 102 7.45 -2.17 -10.03
C ALA A 102 6.51 -2.11 -8.83
N ILE A 103 6.25 -0.89 -8.35
CA ILE A 103 5.31 -0.62 -7.28
C ILE A 103 4.21 0.25 -7.87
N TYR A 104 2.95 -0.21 -7.77
CA TYR A 104 1.78 0.49 -8.30
C TYR A 104 0.93 0.97 -7.13
N ILE A 105 0.56 2.24 -7.15
CA ILE A 105 -0.30 2.86 -6.15
C ILE A 105 -1.32 3.76 -6.86
N HIS A 106 -2.54 3.79 -6.35
CA HIS A 106 -3.63 4.60 -6.93
C HIS A 106 -3.79 5.94 -6.22
N ASN A 107 -3.30 6.07 -5.00
CA ASN A 107 -3.41 7.29 -4.23
C ASN A 107 -2.09 7.55 -3.49
N ASP A 108 -1.26 8.43 -4.07
CA ASP A 108 0.03 8.77 -3.47
C ASP A 108 -0.06 9.85 -2.38
N TRP A 109 -1.27 10.34 -2.08
CA TRP A 109 -1.53 11.23 -0.96
C TRP A 109 -1.70 10.47 0.36
N SER A 110 -1.89 9.17 0.28
CA SER A 110 -2.07 8.32 1.44
C SER A 110 -0.81 8.25 2.29
N VAL A 111 -0.94 7.66 3.49
CA VAL A 111 0.21 7.41 4.36
C VAL A 111 1.25 6.56 3.63
N LEU A 112 0.81 5.50 2.94
CA LEU A 112 1.73 4.64 2.19
C LEU A 112 2.36 5.37 1.00
N GLY A 113 1.63 6.25 0.33
CA GLY A 113 2.18 7.07 -0.74
C GLY A 113 3.30 7.97 -0.23
N ARG A 114 3.10 8.63 0.89
CA ARG A 114 4.13 9.44 1.53
C ARG A 114 5.31 8.60 1.99
N TYR A 115 5.03 7.39 2.49
CA TYR A 115 6.06 6.45 2.88
C TYR A 115 6.98 6.13 1.71
N LEU A 116 6.41 5.83 0.54
CA LEU A 116 7.20 5.57 -0.67
C LEU A 116 8.01 6.79 -1.10
N GLN A 117 7.44 7.99 -0.99
CA GLN A 117 8.15 9.23 -1.30
C GLN A 117 9.34 9.45 -0.36
N ASP A 118 9.16 9.18 0.93
CA ASP A 118 10.23 9.29 1.92
C ASP A 118 11.35 8.27 1.68
N LEU A 119 10.99 7.08 1.18
CA LEU A 119 11.97 6.07 0.77
C LEU A 119 12.69 6.45 -0.52
N LYS A 120 12.20 7.46 -1.23
CA LYS A 120 12.63 7.80 -2.59
C LYS A 120 12.50 6.62 -3.54
N ALA A 121 11.51 5.77 -3.29
CA ALA A 121 11.22 4.60 -4.10
C ALA A 121 10.51 5.04 -5.39
N PRO A 122 10.93 4.53 -6.55
CA PRO A 122 10.15 4.75 -7.77
C PRO A 122 8.83 4.00 -7.67
N TYR A 123 7.73 4.65 -8.05
CA TYR A 123 6.43 4.01 -8.10
C TYR A 123 5.64 4.52 -9.30
N VAL A 124 4.65 3.74 -9.70
CA VAL A 124 3.74 4.10 -10.77
C VAL A 124 2.43 4.54 -10.13
N LEU A 125 2.03 5.79 -10.38
CA LEU A 125 0.73 6.28 -9.95
C LEU A 125 -0.30 5.87 -10.99
N CYS A 126 -1.27 5.03 -10.58
CA CYS A 126 -2.33 4.59 -11.44
C CYS A 126 -3.50 5.56 -11.36
N GLU A 127 -4.03 5.97 -12.51
CA GLU A 127 -5.22 6.79 -12.51
C GLU A 127 -6.44 5.95 -12.15
N ASP A 128 -7.30 6.52 -11.29
CA ASP A 128 -8.57 5.93 -10.98
C ASP A 128 -9.58 6.43 -12.02
N THR A 129 -9.92 5.57 -12.96
CA THR A 129 -10.75 5.94 -14.12
C THR A 129 -12.23 6.01 -13.79
N MET A 130 -12.60 5.86 -12.54
CA MET A 130 -13.99 5.96 -12.08
C MET A 130 -14.49 7.39 -11.89
N ALA A 131 -13.68 8.33 -12.18
CA ALA A 131 -14.10 9.73 -12.07
C ALA A 131 -15.25 10.05 -13.02
#